data_7276865b10eaded7bb7cd47b7d4f3ae4
#
_entry.id   7276865b10eaded7bb7cd47b7d4f3ae4
#
_cell.length_a   1.000
_cell.length_b   1.000
_cell.length_c   1.000
_cell.angle_alpha   90.00
_cell.angle_beta   90.00
_cell.angle_gamma   90.00
#
_symmetry.space_group_name_H-M   'P 1'
#
loop_
_entity.id
_entity.type
_entity.pdbx_description
1 polymer ?
#
loop_
_entity_poly.entity_id
_entity_poly.type
_entity_poly.pdbx_seq_one_letter_code
_entity_poly.pdbx_strand_id
1 'polypeptide(L)'
;MARPALTRDEVLDSAADLVKQHGPAALTMRGLAAELGTAVTSIYWHVGNRESLLDALVERTVADLGEIRPVGRTPARRIASVARALRRQLRDHPHLVAMVHERGLTERMFLPAQQALVREAHAAGLRGARAAEVVRAVQFLVVGHVLVERNRERAPAQRPGEQELWGARTADGDPALVRALARPIDPEKVFTASVKALVAGLLEAAPETARGPDPS
;
A
#
# COMPACT_ATOMS: atom_id res chain seq x y z
N MET A 1 16.97 30.01 29.89
CA MET A 1 16.41 28.66 30.09
C MET A 1 17.14 27.70 29.18
N ALA A 2 17.76 26.65 29.72
CA ALA A 2 18.42 25.65 28.90
C ALA A 2 17.38 24.90 28.08
N ARG A 3 17.60 24.77 26.77
CA ARG A 3 16.76 23.95 25.88
C ARG A 3 16.84 22.50 26.40
N PRO A 4 15.70 21.76 26.51
CA PRO A 4 15.76 20.36 26.90
C PRO A 4 16.68 19.60 25.93
N ALA A 5 17.36 18.58 26.44
CA ALA A 5 18.26 17.78 25.63
C ALA A 5 17.46 17.13 24.47
N LEU A 6 17.98 17.26 23.25
CA LEU A 6 17.38 16.64 22.04
C LEU A 6 17.22 15.14 22.27
N THR A 7 16.04 14.63 21.92
CA THR A 7 15.73 13.20 22.00
C THR A 7 15.70 12.55 20.62
N ARG A 8 15.84 11.21 20.57
CA ARG A 8 15.72 10.45 19.34
C ARG A 8 14.33 10.61 18.71
N ASP A 9 13.28 10.67 19.53
CA ASP A 9 11.91 10.82 19.05
C ASP A 9 11.67 12.20 18.42
N GLU A 10 12.18 13.27 18.99
CA GLU A 10 12.12 14.61 18.38
C GLU A 10 12.83 14.66 17.03
N VAL A 11 13.96 13.96 16.89
CA VAL A 11 14.66 13.84 15.59
C VAL A 11 13.82 13.09 14.58
N LEU A 12 13.18 11.99 14.99
CA LEU A 12 12.31 11.21 14.11
C LEU A 12 11.02 11.96 13.75
N ASP A 13 10.43 12.71 14.67
CA ASP A 13 9.25 13.55 14.41
C ASP A 13 9.56 14.61 13.35
N SER A 14 10.61 15.39 13.55
CA SER A 14 11.02 16.42 12.59
C SER A 14 11.38 15.82 11.23
N ALA A 15 12.06 14.68 11.20
CA ALA A 15 12.37 13.97 9.95
C ALA A 15 11.12 13.47 9.24
N ALA A 16 10.13 12.96 9.98
CA ALA A 16 8.84 12.53 9.42
C ALA A 16 8.08 13.71 8.79
N ASP A 17 8.07 14.87 9.45
CA ASP A 17 7.44 16.09 8.95
C ASP A 17 8.12 16.59 7.67
N LEU A 18 9.45 16.62 7.63
CA LEU A 18 10.21 16.97 6.42
C LEU A 18 9.88 16.03 5.25
N VAL A 19 9.85 14.72 5.50
CA VAL A 19 9.49 13.74 4.47
C VAL A 19 8.05 13.93 4.02
N LYS A 20 7.12 14.21 4.92
CA LYS A 20 5.71 14.44 4.60
C LYS A 20 5.51 15.67 3.73
N GLN A 21 6.25 16.73 3.98
CA GLN A 21 6.13 18.02 3.26
C GLN A 21 6.88 18.02 1.93
N HIS A 22 8.09 17.45 1.89
CA HIS A 22 9.01 17.61 0.78
C HIS A 22 9.47 16.29 0.12
N GLY A 23 9.05 15.15 0.66
CA GLY A 23 9.45 13.83 0.20
C GLY A 23 10.80 13.36 0.75
N PRO A 24 11.11 12.06 0.63
CA PRO A 24 12.31 11.45 1.23
C PRO A 24 13.64 11.98 0.62
N ALA A 25 13.62 12.43 -0.63
CA ALA A 25 14.80 13.00 -1.29
C ALA A 25 15.27 14.31 -0.62
N ALA A 26 14.34 15.08 -0.03
CA ALA A 26 14.66 16.33 0.67
C ALA A 26 15.27 16.10 2.05
N LEU A 27 15.16 14.89 2.62
CA LEU A 27 15.72 14.58 3.94
C LEU A 27 17.23 14.47 3.88
N THR A 28 17.91 15.48 4.43
CA THR A 28 19.36 15.50 4.60
C THR A 28 19.72 15.70 6.07
N MET A 29 20.86 15.13 6.52
CA MET A 29 21.32 15.28 7.91
C MET A 29 21.57 16.75 8.28
N ARG A 30 22.06 17.56 7.33
CA ARG A 30 22.27 19.01 7.52
C ARG A 30 20.95 19.77 7.58
N GLY A 31 20.00 19.46 6.70
CA GLY A 31 18.67 20.10 6.72
C GLY A 31 17.93 19.82 8.02
N LEU A 32 17.95 18.57 8.47
CA LEU A 32 17.33 18.16 9.74
C LEU A 32 17.99 18.86 10.96
N ALA A 33 19.31 18.98 10.96
CA ALA A 33 20.04 19.71 12.02
C ALA A 33 19.67 21.22 12.04
N ALA A 34 19.55 21.84 10.88
CA ALA A 34 19.09 23.22 10.74
C ALA A 34 17.66 23.42 11.25
N GLU A 35 16.74 22.51 10.89
CA GLU A 35 15.33 22.51 11.34
C GLU A 35 15.23 22.43 12.86
N LEU A 36 16.01 21.53 13.46
CA LEU A 36 16.06 21.34 14.91
C LEU A 36 16.94 22.36 15.65
N GLY A 37 17.65 23.25 14.94
CA GLY A 37 18.56 24.22 15.52
C GLY A 37 19.67 23.59 16.35
N THR A 38 20.26 22.49 15.86
CA THR A 38 21.30 21.72 16.54
C THR A 38 22.50 21.44 15.65
N ALA A 39 23.58 20.90 16.22
CA ALA A 39 24.73 20.47 15.43
C ALA A 39 24.42 19.16 14.68
N VAL A 40 24.95 19.02 13.47
CA VAL A 40 24.80 17.80 12.66
C VAL A 40 25.31 16.55 13.38
N THR A 41 26.37 16.70 14.19
CA THR A 41 26.92 15.62 15.02
C THR A 41 25.93 15.09 16.05
N SER A 42 25.08 15.97 16.61
CA SER A 42 23.99 15.54 17.51
C SER A 42 23.00 14.64 16.82
N ILE A 43 22.63 14.97 15.57
CA ILE A 43 21.72 14.12 14.80
C ILE A 43 22.34 12.74 14.57
N TYR A 44 23.61 12.66 14.15
CA TYR A 44 24.31 11.40 13.98
C TYR A 44 24.35 10.56 15.27
N TRP A 45 24.48 11.19 16.41
CA TRP A 45 24.48 10.49 17.70
C TRP A 45 23.14 9.81 18.01
N HIS A 46 22.02 10.45 17.66
CA HIS A 46 20.68 9.95 17.96
C HIS A 46 20.18 8.88 16.96
N VAL A 47 20.48 9.03 15.68
CA VAL A 47 19.86 8.22 14.62
C VAL A 47 20.85 7.55 13.67
N GLY A 48 22.16 7.70 13.91
CA GLY A 48 23.18 7.17 13.02
C GLY A 48 23.27 7.96 11.71
N ASN A 49 23.42 7.25 10.60
CA ASN A 49 23.49 7.86 9.28
C ASN A 49 22.10 8.08 8.66
N ARG A 50 22.05 8.70 7.47
CA ARG A 50 20.81 8.95 6.74
C ARG A 50 20.01 7.67 6.48
N GLU A 51 20.71 6.58 6.21
CA GLU A 51 20.08 5.29 5.92
C GLU A 51 19.42 4.71 7.16
N SER A 52 20.11 4.73 8.30
CA SER A 52 19.56 4.30 9.59
C SER A 52 18.35 5.16 10.00
N LEU A 53 18.39 6.47 9.69
CA LEU A 53 17.28 7.37 9.93
C LEU A 53 16.06 6.99 9.07
N LEU A 54 16.26 6.71 7.77
CA LEU A 54 15.17 6.28 6.88
C LEU A 54 14.58 4.94 7.33
N ASP A 55 15.41 3.98 7.73
CA ASP A 55 14.96 2.70 8.27
C ASP A 55 14.10 2.89 9.53
N ALA A 56 14.54 3.74 10.46
CA ALA A 56 13.79 4.06 11.68
C ALA A 56 12.44 4.76 11.37
N LEU A 57 12.42 5.64 10.36
CA LEU A 57 11.18 6.29 9.91
C LEU A 57 10.20 5.29 9.31
N VAL A 58 10.68 4.35 8.49
CA VAL A 58 9.84 3.28 7.93
C VAL A 58 9.28 2.41 9.06
N GLU A 59 10.12 1.95 9.99
CA GLU A 59 9.71 1.12 11.12
C GLU A 59 8.65 1.83 11.97
N ARG A 60 8.86 3.10 12.30
CA ARG A 60 7.90 3.91 13.05
C ARG A 60 6.58 4.06 12.31
N THR A 61 6.63 4.45 11.03
CA THR A 61 5.40 4.63 10.23
C THR A 61 4.63 3.31 10.11
N VAL A 62 5.31 2.18 9.92
CA VAL A 62 4.67 0.86 9.87
C VAL A 62 4.03 0.51 11.22
N ALA A 63 4.69 0.84 12.34
CA ALA A 63 4.11 0.66 13.68
C ALA A 63 2.86 1.54 13.89
N ASP A 64 2.90 2.79 13.43
CA ASP A 64 1.80 3.75 13.54
C ASP A 64 0.58 3.36 12.66
N LEU A 65 0.80 2.65 11.54
CA LEU A 65 -0.28 2.09 10.73
C LEU A 65 -1.13 1.07 11.52
N GLY A 66 -0.53 0.43 12.51
CA GLY A 66 -1.20 -0.51 13.39
C GLY A 66 -1.70 -1.78 12.72
N GLU A 67 -2.48 -2.56 13.47
CA GLU A 67 -3.06 -3.81 13.00
C GLU A 67 -4.28 -3.55 12.09
N ILE A 68 -4.33 -4.22 10.94
CA ILE A 68 -5.54 -4.25 10.11
C ILE A 68 -6.54 -5.24 10.71
N ARG A 69 -7.65 -4.72 11.20
CA ARG A 69 -8.76 -5.52 11.73
C ARG A 69 -9.79 -5.79 10.63
N PRO A 70 -9.94 -7.05 10.19
CA PRO A 70 -10.90 -7.40 9.15
C PRO A 70 -12.35 -7.19 9.61
N VAL A 71 -13.20 -6.64 8.74
CA VAL A 71 -14.61 -6.37 9.01
C VAL A 71 -15.51 -7.07 8.00
N GLY A 72 -16.52 -7.80 8.48
CA GLY A 72 -17.51 -8.48 7.63
C GLY A 72 -17.98 -9.81 8.20
N ARG A 73 -19.13 -10.27 7.70
CA ARG A 73 -19.77 -11.51 8.16
C ARG A 73 -19.22 -12.77 7.51
N THR A 74 -18.56 -12.65 6.37
CA THR A 74 -17.98 -13.79 5.62
C THR A 74 -16.49 -13.57 5.38
N PRO A 75 -15.67 -14.63 5.21
CA PRO A 75 -14.26 -14.50 4.87
C PRO A 75 -14.03 -13.59 3.65
N ALA A 76 -14.84 -13.74 2.59
CA ALA A 76 -14.76 -12.90 1.39
C ALA A 76 -14.92 -11.40 1.72
N ARG A 77 -15.90 -11.02 2.54
CA ARG A 77 -16.11 -9.63 2.96
C ARG A 77 -14.95 -9.13 3.83
N ARG A 78 -14.40 -9.98 4.70
CA ARG A 78 -13.27 -9.63 5.56
C ARG A 78 -11.98 -9.45 4.74
N ILE A 79 -11.69 -10.33 3.78
CA ILE A 79 -10.58 -10.15 2.83
C ILE A 79 -10.73 -8.83 2.07
N ALA A 80 -11.92 -8.55 1.53
CA ALA A 80 -12.19 -7.27 0.85
C ALA A 80 -12.03 -6.06 1.77
N SER A 81 -12.33 -6.18 3.07
CA SER A 81 -12.10 -5.10 4.03
C SER A 81 -10.63 -4.85 4.32
N VAL A 82 -9.80 -5.92 4.35
CA VAL A 82 -8.33 -5.81 4.46
C VAL A 82 -7.77 -5.10 3.24
N ALA A 83 -8.22 -5.48 2.02
CA ALA A 83 -7.79 -4.82 0.79
C ALA A 83 -8.07 -3.31 0.81
N ARG A 84 -9.29 -2.90 1.25
CA ARG A 84 -9.64 -1.47 1.40
C ARG A 84 -8.82 -0.76 2.46
N ALA A 85 -8.55 -1.40 3.60
CA ALA A 85 -7.72 -0.84 4.65
C ALA A 85 -6.28 -0.62 4.17
N LEU A 86 -5.68 -1.62 3.52
CA LEU A 86 -4.34 -1.53 2.94
C LEU A 86 -4.27 -0.41 1.88
N ARG A 87 -5.26 -0.31 0.98
CA ARG A 87 -5.30 0.77 -0.01
C ARG A 87 -5.32 2.15 0.65
N ARG A 88 -6.13 2.35 1.72
CA ARG A 88 -6.14 3.61 2.47
C ARG A 88 -4.77 3.90 3.08
N GLN A 89 -4.18 2.95 3.79
CA GLN A 89 -2.84 3.11 4.40
C GLN A 89 -1.79 3.53 3.36
N LEU A 90 -1.77 2.88 2.19
CA LEU A 90 -0.84 3.23 1.12
C LEU A 90 -1.12 4.61 0.53
N ARG A 91 -2.38 5.03 0.42
CA ARG A 91 -2.76 6.35 -0.11
C ARG A 91 -2.44 7.48 0.88
N ASP A 92 -2.68 7.24 2.16
CA ASP A 92 -2.47 8.23 3.22
C ASP A 92 -0.96 8.47 3.49
N HIS A 93 -0.10 7.48 3.10
CA HIS A 93 1.34 7.54 3.33
C HIS A 93 2.15 7.42 2.02
N PRO A 94 2.03 8.40 1.10
CA PRO A 94 2.66 8.32 -0.23
C PRO A 94 4.17 8.21 -0.18
N HIS A 95 4.82 8.84 0.78
CA HIS A 95 6.28 8.85 0.93
C HIS A 95 6.81 7.56 1.56
N LEU A 96 6.00 6.88 2.38
CA LEU A 96 6.35 5.58 2.95
C LEU A 96 6.65 4.57 1.84
N VAL A 97 5.80 4.50 0.82
CA VAL A 97 5.98 3.55 -0.30
C VAL A 97 7.29 3.80 -1.04
N ALA A 98 7.66 5.07 -1.25
CA ALA A 98 8.93 5.43 -1.88
C ALA A 98 10.13 5.02 -1.00
N MET A 99 10.10 5.36 0.30
CA MET A 99 11.15 4.98 1.25
C MET A 99 11.33 3.48 1.37
N VAL A 100 10.22 2.74 1.49
CA VAL A 100 10.22 1.29 1.61
C VAL A 100 10.81 0.63 0.37
N HIS A 101 10.49 1.15 -0.82
CA HIS A 101 11.03 0.64 -2.07
C HIS A 101 12.55 0.87 -2.18
N GLU A 102 13.01 2.09 -1.88
CA GLU A 102 14.44 2.43 -1.90
C GLU A 102 15.26 1.59 -0.90
N ARG A 103 14.65 1.19 0.21
CA ARG A 103 15.34 0.49 1.31
C ARG A 103 15.16 -1.04 1.28
N GLY A 104 14.38 -1.59 0.36
CA GLY A 104 14.10 -3.03 0.32
C GLY A 104 13.30 -3.55 1.51
N LEU A 105 12.51 -2.68 2.18
CA LEU A 105 11.72 -3.02 3.37
C LEU A 105 10.26 -3.37 3.02
N THR A 106 10.00 -3.72 1.77
CA THR A 106 8.65 -3.98 1.23
C THR A 106 7.91 -5.06 2.03
N GLU A 107 8.59 -6.15 2.41
CA GLU A 107 8.00 -7.25 3.17
C GLU A 107 7.51 -6.79 4.54
N ARG A 108 8.29 -5.95 5.23
CA ARG A 108 7.93 -5.44 6.57
C ARG A 108 6.68 -4.58 6.52
N MET A 109 6.55 -3.71 5.52
CA MET A 109 5.39 -2.84 5.35
C MET A 109 4.09 -3.63 5.16
N PHE A 110 4.14 -4.73 4.39
CA PHE A 110 2.94 -5.51 4.09
C PHE A 110 2.60 -6.56 5.13
N LEU A 111 3.51 -6.87 6.06
CA LEU A 111 3.34 -7.96 7.03
C LEU A 111 2.02 -7.89 7.82
N PRO A 112 1.55 -6.74 8.37
CA PRO A 112 0.27 -6.66 9.07
C PRO A 112 -0.92 -7.04 8.18
N ALA A 113 -0.94 -6.56 6.94
CA ALA A 113 -1.98 -6.91 5.97
C ALA A 113 -1.93 -8.38 5.57
N GLN A 114 -0.74 -8.92 5.32
CA GLN A 114 -0.52 -10.32 4.97
C GLN A 114 -1.00 -11.25 6.10
N GLN A 115 -0.67 -10.95 7.35
CA GLN A 115 -1.13 -11.71 8.52
C GLN A 115 -2.66 -11.71 8.62
N ALA A 116 -3.31 -10.57 8.40
CA ALA A 116 -4.77 -10.49 8.37
C ALA A 116 -5.36 -11.33 7.23
N LEU A 117 -4.78 -11.25 6.02
CA LEU A 117 -5.22 -12.03 4.87
C LEU A 117 -5.03 -13.54 5.07
N VAL A 118 -3.92 -13.97 5.69
CA VAL A 118 -3.67 -15.38 6.05
C VAL A 118 -4.77 -15.90 6.98
N ARG A 119 -5.08 -15.15 8.04
CA ARG A 119 -6.15 -15.53 8.99
C ARG A 119 -7.49 -15.72 8.26
N GLU A 120 -7.83 -14.82 7.34
CA GLU A 120 -9.09 -14.89 6.59
C GLU A 120 -9.10 -15.98 5.52
N ALA A 121 -7.97 -16.23 4.85
CA ALA A 121 -7.83 -17.37 3.95
C ALA A 121 -8.02 -18.71 4.70
N HIS A 122 -7.45 -18.82 5.89
CA HIS A 122 -7.64 -19.99 6.76
C HIS A 122 -9.10 -20.11 7.23
N ALA A 123 -9.76 -19.02 7.56
CA ALA A 123 -11.19 -19.01 7.92
C ALA A 123 -12.11 -19.40 6.74
N ALA A 124 -11.61 -19.23 5.50
CA ALA A 124 -12.27 -19.72 4.29
C ALA A 124 -11.95 -21.19 3.94
N GLY A 125 -11.17 -21.89 4.79
CA GLY A 125 -10.76 -23.28 4.55
C GLY A 125 -9.53 -23.46 3.68
N LEU A 126 -8.90 -22.38 3.22
CA LEU A 126 -7.70 -22.45 2.37
C LEU A 126 -6.45 -22.70 3.21
N ARG A 127 -5.49 -23.46 2.67
CA ARG A 127 -4.21 -23.79 3.31
C ARG A 127 -3.06 -23.76 2.29
N GLY A 128 -1.82 -23.74 2.80
CA GLY A 128 -0.60 -23.88 1.99
C GLY A 128 -0.54 -22.91 0.81
N ALA A 129 -0.27 -23.44 -0.38
CA ALA A 129 -0.11 -22.65 -1.60
C ALA A 129 -1.35 -21.81 -1.95
N ARG A 130 -2.56 -22.34 -1.70
CA ARG A 130 -3.81 -21.63 -1.99
C ARG A 130 -4.02 -20.43 -1.07
N ALA A 131 -3.70 -20.55 0.22
CA ALA A 131 -3.74 -19.41 1.13
C ALA A 131 -2.71 -18.34 0.73
N ALA A 132 -1.49 -18.76 0.35
CA ALA A 132 -0.44 -17.85 -0.12
C ALA A 132 -0.84 -17.12 -1.41
N GLU A 133 -1.56 -17.80 -2.32
CA GLU A 133 -2.08 -17.21 -3.55
C GLU A 133 -3.07 -16.07 -3.27
N VAL A 134 -4.02 -16.27 -2.33
CA VAL A 134 -4.95 -15.23 -1.89
C VAL A 134 -4.19 -14.00 -1.38
N VAL A 135 -3.21 -14.20 -0.50
CA VAL A 135 -2.43 -13.12 0.09
C VAL A 135 -1.72 -12.31 -0.99
N ARG A 136 -1.00 -12.98 -1.90
CA ARG A 136 -0.24 -12.33 -2.97
C ARG A 136 -1.14 -11.64 -3.98
N ALA A 137 -2.21 -12.29 -4.42
CA ALA A 137 -3.13 -11.73 -5.41
C ALA A 137 -3.81 -10.45 -4.90
N VAL A 138 -4.29 -10.45 -3.65
CA VAL A 138 -4.89 -9.26 -3.03
C VAL A 138 -3.86 -8.15 -2.87
N GLN A 139 -2.64 -8.47 -2.42
CA GLN A 139 -1.57 -7.48 -2.27
C GLN A 139 -1.21 -6.83 -3.61
N PHE A 140 -0.98 -7.62 -4.66
CA PHE A 140 -0.64 -7.11 -5.99
C PHE A 140 -1.76 -6.27 -6.59
N LEU A 141 -3.02 -6.69 -6.42
CA LEU A 141 -4.16 -5.90 -6.86
C LEU A 141 -4.17 -4.53 -6.19
N VAL A 142 -4.03 -4.48 -4.87
CA VAL A 142 -4.05 -3.21 -4.11
C VAL A 142 -2.89 -2.31 -4.51
N VAL A 143 -1.67 -2.84 -4.58
CA VAL A 143 -0.48 -2.08 -4.97
C VAL A 143 -0.62 -1.54 -6.39
N GLY A 144 -1.06 -2.37 -7.34
CA GLY A 144 -1.29 -1.97 -8.72
C GLY A 144 -2.30 -0.82 -8.84
N HIS A 145 -3.42 -0.91 -8.12
CA HIS A 145 -4.42 0.16 -8.08
C HIS A 145 -3.83 1.47 -7.54
N VAL A 146 -3.15 1.42 -6.39
CA VAL A 146 -2.55 2.61 -5.77
C VAL A 146 -1.49 3.24 -6.67
N LEU A 147 -0.67 2.44 -7.35
CA LEU A 147 0.33 2.96 -8.30
C LEU A 147 -0.32 3.68 -9.49
N VAL A 148 -1.38 3.10 -10.07
CA VAL A 148 -2.11 3.71 -11.19
C VAL A 148 -2.79 5.00 -10.75
N GLU A 149 -3.46 5.01 -9.60
CA GLU A 149 -4.11 6.19 -9.04
C GLU A 149 -3.12 7.33 -8.84
N ARG A 150 -1.99 7.06 -8.16
CA ARG A 150 -0.94 8.05 -7.93
C ARG A 150 -0.32 8.59 -9.20
N ASN A 151 -0.12 7.71 -10.16
CA ASN A 151 0.44 8.10 -11.44
C ASN A 151 -0.51 9.07 -12.19
N ARG A 152 -1.83 8.90 -12.01
CA ARG A 152 -2.85 9.82 -12.55
C ARG A 152 -2.86 11.17 -11.82
N GLU A 153 -2.70 11.18 -10.50
CA GLU A 153 -2.68 12.38 -9.67
C GLU A 153 -1.44 13.26 -9.92
N ARG A 154 -0.27 12.64 -10.21
CA ARG A 154 1.01 13.37 -10.36
C ARG A 154 1.20 14.11 -11.67
N ALA A 155 0.54 13.72 -12.74
CA ALA A 155 0.76 14.28 -14.07
C ALA A 155 -0.54 14.43 -14.87
N PRO A 156 -1.57 15.13 -14.35
CA PRO A 156 -2.86 15.24 -15.04
C PRO A 156 -2.74 15.98 -16.38
N ALA A 157 -1.85 16.98 -16.48
CA ALA A 157 -1.69 17.82 -17.66
C ALA A 157 -0.85 17.19 -18.79
N GLN A 158 -0.12 16.12 -18.52
CA GLN A 158 0.79 15.48 -19.50
C GLN A 158 0.17 14.25 -20.18
N ARG A 159 -1.07 13.93 -19.86
CA ARG A 159 -1.76 12.77 -20.41
C ARG A 159 -2.91 13.17 -21.28
N PRO A 160 -3.01 12.62 -22.49
CA PRO A 160 -4.25 12.71 -23.25
C PRO A 160 -5.38 12.13 -22.39
N GLY A 161 -6.49 12.85 -22.31
CA GLY A 161 -7.66 12.38 -21.60
C GLY A 161 -8.17 11.06 -22.20
N GLU A 162 -8.78 10.20 -21.38
CA GLU A 162 -9.38 8.95 -21.90
C GLU A 162 -10.36 9.25 -23.05
N GLN A 163 -11.07 10.37 -22.97
CA GLN A 163 -11.94 10.84 -24.04
C GLN A 163 -11.19 11.11 -25.35
N GLU A 164 -9.99 11.69 -25.27
CA GLU A 164 -9.14 11.96 -26.44
C GLU A 164 -8.57 10.67 -27.03
N LEU A 165 -8.11 9.76 -26.16
CA LEU A 165 -7.55 8.48 -26.58
C LEU A 165 -8.57 7.56 -27.23
N TRP A 166 -9.79 7.52 -26.70
CA TRP A 166 -10.83 6.61 -27.17
C TRP A 166 -11.81 7.26 -28.14
N GLY A 167 -11.95 8.60 -28.12
CA GLY A 167 -12.85 9.32 -29.03
C GLY A 167 -12.48 9.20 -30.51
N ALA A 168 -11.19 9.01 -30.81
CA ALA A 168 -10.67 8.84 -32.17
C ALA A 168 -10.56 7.36 -32.61
N ARG A 169 -10.87 6.39 -31.75
CA ARG A 169 -10.72 4.96 -32.01
C ARG A 169 -12.07 4.26 -32.01
N THR A 170 -12.30 3.45 -33.02
CA THR A 170 -13.37 2.46 -33.02
C THR A 170 -12.82 1.15 -32.49
N ALA A 171 -13.27 0.71 -31.30
CA ALA A 171 -12.95 -0.61 -30.79
C ALA A 171 -13.90 -1.60 -31.42
N ASP A 172 -13.45 -2.36 -32.38
CA ASP A 172 -14.13 -3.53 -32.99
C ASP A 172 -15.65 -3.37 -33.24
N GLY A 173 -16.10 -2.15 -33.59
CA GLY A 173 -17.49 -1.90 -33.90
C GLY A 173 -18.43 -1.74 -32.70
N ASP A 174 -17.91 -1.62 -31.45
CA ASP A 174 -18.73 -1.32 -30.27
C ASP A 174 -18.64 0.16 -29.84
N PRO A 175 -19.52 1.03 -30.38
CA PRO A 175 -19.54 2.46 -30.01
C PRO A 175 -19.96 2.69 -28.54
N ALA A 176 -20.68 1.74 -27.93
CA ALA A 176 -21.07 1.86 -26.52
C ALA A 176 -19.86 1.66 -25.61
N LEU A 177 -18.99 0.69 -25.91
CA LEU A 177 -17.74 0.48 -25.23
C LEU A 177 -16.82 1.69 -25.34
N VAL A 178 -16.63 2.25 -26.54
CA VAL A 178 -15.81 3.46 -26.76
C VAL A 178 -16.32 4.62 -25.91
N ARG A 179 -17.62 4.90 -25.93
CA ARG A 179 -18.22 5.93 -25.08
C ARG A 179 -18.04 5.66 -23.57
N ALA A 180 -18.10 4.39 -23.15
CA ALA A 180 -17.89 4.03 -21.75
C ALA A 180 -16.43 4.23 -21.33
N LEU A 181 -15.45 3.86 -22.16
CA LEU A 181 -14.03 4.04 -21.91
C LEU A 181 -13.59 5.51 -21.96
N ALA A 182 -14.28 6.35 -22.74
CA ALA A 182 -14.04 7.79 -22.80
C ALA A 182 -14.53 8.55 -21.55
N ARG A 183 -15.31 7.93 -20.67
CA ARG A 183 -15.75 8.55 -19.42
C ARG A 183 -14.66 8.56 -18.38
N PRO A 184 -14.61 9.59 -17.49
CA PRO A 184 -13.71 9.60 -16.37
C PRO A 184 -13.87 8.33 -15.51
N ILE A 185 -12.75 7.72 -15.14
CA ILE A 185 -12.75 6.55 -14.26
C ILE A 185 -13.07 6.98 -12.84
N ASP A 186 -13.98 6.25 -12.20
CA ASP A 186 -14.16 6.27 -10.75
C ASP A 186 -13.24 5.19 -10.13
N PRO A 187 -12.10 5.58 -9.50
CA PRO A 187 -11.13 4.64 -8.97
C PRO A 187 -11.70 3.75 -7.86
N GLU A 188 -12.60 4.30 -7.04
CA GLU A 188 -13.22 3.54 -5.93
C GLU A 188 -14.14 2.44 -6.46
N LYS A 189 -14.92 2.76 -7.48
CA LYS A 189 -15.83 1.80 -8.12
C LYS A 189 -15.06 0.67 -8.81
N VAL A 190 -13.99 1.01 -9.54
CA VAL A 190 -13.14 0.00 -10.21
C VAL A 190 -12.45 -0.87 -9.18
N PHE A 191 -11.85 -0.27 -8.15
CA PHE A 191 -11.20 -1.02 -7.07
C PHE A 191 -12.15 -1.98 -6.39
N THR A 192 -13.35 -1.52 -6.00
CA THR A 192 -14.34 -2.35 -5.32
C THR A 192 -14.80 -3.53 -6.18
N ALA A 193 -15.04 -3.30 -7.47
CA ALA A 193 -15.42 -4.35 -8.42
C ALA A 193 -14.29 -5.37 -8.60
N SER A 194 -13.05 -4.91 -8.78
CA SER A 194 -11.87 -5.77 -8.95
C SER A 194 -11.60 -6.64 -7.74
N VAL A 195 -11.65 -6.06 -6.53
CA VAL A 195 -11.48 -6.82 -5.28
C VAL A 195 -12.58 -7.88 -5.13
N LYS A 196 -13.84 -7.52 -5.40
CA LYS A 196 -14.96 -8.45 -5.31
C LYS A 196 -14.79 -9.64 -6.27
N ALA A 197 -14.46 -9.37 -7.53
CA ALA A 197 -14.27 -10.40 -8.55
C ALA A 197 -13.07 -11.30 -8.23
N LEU A 198 -11.92 -10.71 -7.84
CA LEU A 198 -10.73 -11.47 -7.47
C LEU A 198 -11.01 -12.40 -6.29
N VAL A 199 -11.60 -11.88 -5.22
CA VAL A 199 -11.85 -12.66 -3.99
C VAL A 199 -12.87 -13.77 -4.27
N ALA A 200 -13.92 -13.53 -5.05
CA ALA A 200 -14.87 -14.55 -5.43
C ALA A 200 -14.17 -15.69 -6.19
N GLY A 201 -13.43 -15.39 -7.25
CA GLY A 201 -12.73 -16.39 -8.04
C GLY A 201 -11.68 -17.20 -7.25
N LEU A 202 -10.94 -16.54 -6.34
CA LEU A 202 -9.95 -17.22 -5.50
C LEU A 202 -10.58 -18.18 -4.48
N LEU A 203 -11.77 -17.86 -3.95
CA LEU A 203 -12.46 -18.70 -2.98
C LEU A 203 -13.28 -19.80 -3.64
N GLU A 204 -13.84 -19.58 -4.83
CA GLU A 204 -14.58 -20.58 -5.60
C GLU A 204 -13.66 -21.63 -6.23
N ALA A 205 -12.46 -21.26 -6.65
CA ALA A 205 -11.47 -22.16 -7.23
C ALA A 205 -10.79 -23.09 -6.19
N ALA A 206 -11.26 -23.14 -4.95
CA ALA A 206 -10.79 -24.13 -3.98
C ALA A 206 -11.23 -25.53 -4.45
N PRO A 207 -10.31 -26.46 -4.79
CA PRO A 207 -10.72 -27.81 -5.14
C PRO A 207 -11.45 -28.42 -3.94
N GLU A 208 -12.56 -29.11 -4.22
CA GLU A 208 -13.18 -30.03 -3.27
C GLU A 208 -12.07 -30.92 -2.71
N THR A 209 -11.78 -30.75 -1.43
CA THR A 209 -10.76 -31.54 -0.73
C THR A 209 -11.02 -33.01 -1.03
N ALA A 210 -10.00 -33.67 -1.55
CA ALA A 210 -9.97 -35.10 -1.78
C ALA A 210 -10.77 -35.84 -0.70
N ARG A 211 -11.89 -36.44 -1.09
CA ARG A 211 -12.46 -37.55 -0.35
C ARG A 211 -11.32 -38.56 -0.18
N GLY A 212 -10.95 -38.81 1.05
CA GLY A 212 -9.96 -39.83 1.39
C GLY A 212 -10.34 -41.14 0.67
N PRO A 213 -9.34 -41.98 0.39
CA PRO A 213 -9.64 -43.31 -0.20
C PRO A 213 -10.55 -44.02 0.77
N ASP A 214 -11.67 -44.53 0.19
CA ASP A 214 -12.62 -45.42 0.84
C ASP A 214 -11.82 -46.63 1.37
N PRO A 215 -11.86 -46.98 2.65
CA PRO A 215 -11.21 -48.19 3.13
C PRO A 215 -12.05 -49.39 2.72
N SER A 216 -11.58 -50.09 1.71
CA SER A 216 -12.05 -51.45 1.37
C SER A 216 -11.18 -52.49 2.02
#